data_01b1a2ea398fe259064f1aeef7004b4e
#
_entry.id   01b1a2ea398fe259064f1aeef7004b4e
#
_cell.length_a   1.000
_cell.length_b   1.000
_cell.length_c   1.000
_cell.angle_alpha   90.00
_cell.angle_beta   90.00
_cell.angle_gamma   90.00
#
_symmetry.space_group_name_H-M   'P 1'
#
loop_
_entity.id
_entity.type
_entity.pdbx_description
1 polymer ?
#
loop_
_entity_poly.entity_id
_entity_poly.type
_entity_poly.pdbx_seq_one_letter_code
_entity_poly.pdbx_strand_id
1 'polypeptide(L)'
;RIAEGKQATLNNIIINGNDLTNERVVRRQVFTRPGYLFSQSDFERSIREIASLGQFDPEAITDPAKGYSIIPDQLNSTVDIVYNVTEKPSSQLELSGGWGGRTFVATVGVSFNNFSTRRMFDKSAWRPVPLGDTQNLSFRFQTSGTYYSSLSASFVEPWLFGKKPTSLSLSAYYSRQTNSYLMWNILNNDKQFEVYGFSAGLGNRLKWPDNYFVLYNQLSWQTYKLKDWYSNYFIFDDGISHNLSYTLGLSRTSTDQQIYPRQGSDLSFSVQITPPYSLFRRKDKGVLDAAGNPVKVGNWRDINYDRWSSQDRYKWIEYHKWTFKGSLYTKLVGDLVLMTRAQFGYLGYYNRKWGYSPFEGFLVGGDGMSGYNSYGSEVIALRGYENYSLTPYQATSYSSNGYSYAGNVYDKFTVELRYPIVMQPQSTIFALLFLEGGNCWSDIRDFNPFEIKRSAGVGVRVYLPVIGLLGIDWGYGFDDKTNGKGQFHFLIGQQF
;
A
#
# COMPACT_ATOMS: atom_id res chain seq x y z
N ARG A 1 30.99 21.08 39.72
CA ARG A 1 31.93 20.00 39.33
C ARG A 1 31.10 18.79 38.98
N ILE A 2 31.22 18.29 37.78
CA ILE A 2 30.66 17.01 37.34
C ILE A 2 31.74 15.97 37.66
N ALA A 3 31.40 14.96 38.47
CA ALA A 3 32.26 13.81 38.69
C ALA A 3 31.80 12.71 37.72
N GLU A 4 32.61 12.41 36.74
CA GLU A 4 32.33 11.28 35.82
C GLU A 4 32.66 9.97 36.50
N GLY A 5 31.71 9.04 36.54
CA GLY A 5 31.93 7.66 36.99
C GLY A 5 32.68 6.83 35.92
N LYS A 6 33.08 5.62 36.28
CA LYS A 6 33.65 4.68 35.31
C LYS A 6 32.57 4.27 34.26
N GLN A 7 32.97 4.19 33.01
CA GLN A 7 32.12 3.68 31.94
C GLN A 7 31.76 2.22 32.21
N ALA A 8 30.48 1.87 32.06
CA ALA A 8 29.99 0.50 32.25
C ALA A 8 29.92 -0.26 30.93
N THR A 9 30.40 -1.50 30.94
CA THR A 9 30.33 -2.41 29.80
C THR A 9 29.14 -3.37 29.97
N LEU A 10 28.43 -3.67 28.91
CA LEU A 10 27.34 -4.63 28.90
C LEU A 10 27.90 -6.05 29.07
N ASN A 11 27.44 -6.78 30.10
CA ASN A 11 27.83 -8.16 30.37
C ASN A 11 26.78 -9.11 29.80
N ASN A 12 25.57 -9.13 30.35
CA ASN A 12 24.52 -10.03 29.90
C ASN A 12 23.24 -9.29 29.50
N ILE A 13 22.48 -9.90 28.56
CA ILE A 13 21.14 -9.49 28.18
C ILE A 13 20.21 -10.67 28.33
N ILE A 14 19.26 -10.53 29.24
CA ILE A 14 18.27 -11.55 29.60
C ILE A 14 16.91 -11.10 29.07
N ILE A 15 16.15 -12.02 28.50
CA ILE A 15 14.80 -11.79 28.00
C ILE A 15 13.86 -12.77 28.68
N ASN A 16 12.82 -12.27 29.34
CA ASN A 16 11.84 -13.07 30.07
C ASN A 16 10.42 -12.78 29.55
N GLY A 17 9.52 -13.77 29.66
CA GLY A 17 8.11 -13.62 29.33
C GLY A 17 7.75 -13.87 27.86
N ASN A 18 8.68 -14.41 27.09
CA ASN A 18 8.47 -14.80 25.69
C ASN A 18 8.12 -16.29 25.55
N ASP A 19 7.00 -16.71 26.12
CA ASP A 19 6.60 -18.12 26.21
C ASP A 19 6.23 -18.75 24.86
N LEU A 20 5.62 -17.99 23.97
CA LEU A 20 5.19 -18.42 22.63
C LEU A 20 6.20 -17.98 21.55
N THR A 21 6.75 -16.79 21.73
CA THR A 21 7.64 -16.14 20.73
C THR A 21 9.09 -16.57 20.98
N ASN A 22 9.77 -17.01 19.94
CA ASN A 22 11.18 -17.37 20.04
C ASN A 22 12.04 -16.19 20.51
N GLU A 23 12.93 -16.41 21.46
CA GLU A 23 13.84 -15.40 22.02
C GLU A 23 14.63 -14.65 20.94
N ARG A 24 15.03 -15.33 19.88
CA ARG A 24 15.73 -14.71 18.73
C ARG A 24 14.95 -13.56 18.10
N VAL A 25 13.61 -13.56 18.19
CA VAL A 25 12.76 -12.49 17.65
C VAL A 25 12.95 -11.22 18.45
N VAL A 26 12.94 -11.32 19.79
CA VAL A 26 13.19 -10.18 20.68
C VAL A 26 14.64 -9.73 20.57
N ARG A 27 15.58 -10.67 20.60
CA ARG A 27 17.02 -10.40 20.56
C ARG A 27 17.46 -9.66 19.28
N ARG A 28 16.77 -9.84 18.16
CA ARG A 28 17.04 -9.10 16.91
C ARG A 28 16.72 -7.60 17.00
N GLN A 29 15.82 -7.22 17.90
CA GLN A 29 15.40 -5.83 18.11
C GLN A 29 16.25 -5.14 19.17
N VAL A 30 17.11 -5.88 19.86
CA VAL A 30 17.99 -5.34 20.89
C VAL A 30 19.26 -4.79 20.27
N PHE A 31 19.51 -3.50 20.43
CA PHE A 31 20.71 -2.79 19.93
C PHE A 31 21.86 -2.83 20.94
N THR A 32 21.56 -2.98 22.23
CA THR A 32 22.54 -3.23 23.27
C THR A 32 23.16 -4.61 23.07
N ARG A 33 24.49 -4.72 23.11
CA ARG A 33 25.19 -6.00 22.86
C ARG A 33 26.22 -6.27 23.95
N PRO A 34 26.32 -7.52 24.45
CA PRO A 34 27.38 -7.90 25.38
C PRO A 34 28.77 -7.53 24.86
N GLY A 35 29.64 -7.03 25.72
CA GLY A 35 31.00 -6.60 25.40
C GLY A 35 31.13 -5.15 24.89
N TYR A 36 30.02 -4.43 24.63
CA TYR A 36 30.02 -3.03 24.24
C TYR A 36 29.73 -2.12 25.43
N LEU A 37 30.08 -0.85 25.31
CA LEU A 37 29.72 0.17 26.32
C LEU A 37 28.22 0.32 26.39
N PHE A 38 27.70 0.54 27.59
CA PHE A 38 26.30 0.88 27.79
C PHE A 38 25.96 2.23 27.11
N SER A 39 24.94 2.22 26.28
CA SER A 39 24.41 3.38 25.60
C SER A 39 22.94 3.53 25.93
N GLN A 40 22.57 4.64 26.55
CA GLN A 40 21.17 4.94 26.90
C GLN A 40 20.29 5.03 25.64
N SER A 41 20.82 5.62 24.55
CA SER A 41 20.09 5.75 23.28
C SER A 41 19.80 4.40 22.63
N ASP A 42 20.76 3.46 22.69
CA ASP A 42 20.57 2.10 22.15
C ASP A 42 19.61 1.28 23.03
N PHE A 43 19.63 1.51 24.33
CA PHE A 43 18.71 0.90 25.28
C PHE A 43 17.28 1.36 25.02
N GLU A 44 17.03 2.66 24.98
CA GLU A 44 15.70 3.23 24.69
C GLU A 44 15.20 2.84 23.30
N ARG A 45 16.11 2.77 22.33
CA ARG A 45 15.79 2.25 21.00
C ARG A 45 15.36 0.81 21.04
N SER A 46 16.05 -0.04 21.80
CA SER A 46 15.69 -1.44 21.97
C SER A 46 14.28 -1.60 22.54
N ILE A 47 13.93 -0.82 23.58
CA ILE A 47 12.57 -0.83 24.14
C ILE A 47 11.54 -0.44 23.08
N ARG A 48 11.75 0.63 22.34
CA ARG A 48 10.81 1.06 21.27
C ARG A 48 10.66 0.01 20.17
N GLU A 49 11.74 -0.62 19.72
CA GLU A 49 11.69 -1.65 18.69
C GLU A 49 10.99 -2.92 19.20
N ILE A 50 11.19 -3.32 20.46
CA ILE A 50 10.45 -4.44 21.08
C ILE A 50 8.97 -4.09 21.22
N ALA A 51 8.62 -2.88 21.68
CA ALA A 51 7.24 -2.41 21.80
C ALA A 51 6.52 -2.38 20.45
N SER A 52 7.25 -2.15 19.37
CA SER A 52 6.71 -2.13 17.99
C SER A 52 6.37 -3.51 17.42
N LEU A 53 6.83 -4.57 18.08
CA LEU A 53 6.62 -5.96 17.65
C LEU A 53 5.18 -6.40 17.86
N GLY A 54 4.18 -5.93 17.63
CA GLY A 54 2.75 -6.34 17.71
C GLY A 54 2.34 -7.54 18.59
N GLN A 55 3.30 -8.42 18.94
CA GLN A 55 3.12 -9.61 19.78
C GLN A 55 3.25 -9.35 21.28
N PHE A 56 3.84 -8.22 21.65
CA PHE A 56 4.04 -7.84 23.04
C PHE A 56 3.19 -6.63 23.41
N ASP A 57 2.88 -6.54 24.69
CA ASP A 57 2.21 -5.37 25.24
C ASP A 57 3.19 -4.18 25.32
N PRO A 58 2.98 -3.11 24.55
CA PRO A 58 3.88 -1.97 24.53
C PRO A 58 3.87 -1.20 25.84
N GLU A 59 2.77 -1.18 26.60
CA GLU A 59 2.70 -0.51 27.90
C GLU A 59 3.54 -1.26 28.94
N ALA A 60 3.48 -2.58 28.91
CA ALA A 60 4.24 -3.41 29.84
C ALA A 60 5.75 -3.26 29.67
N ILE A 61 6.26 -3.24 28.43
CA ILE A 61 7.71 -3.12 28.18
C ILE A 61 8.25 -1.70 28.39
N THR A 62 7.42 -0.67 28.25
CA THR A 62 7.82 0.73 28.46
C THR A 62 7.72 1.17 29.93
N ASP A 63 7.03 0.41 30.77
CA ASP A 63 6.92 0.68 32.22
C ASP A 63 8.28 0.41 32.90
N PRO A 64 8.95 1.43 33.50
CA PRO A 64 10.22 1.26 34.18
C PRO A 64 10.19 0.28 35.36
N ALA A 65 9.02 0.07 35.97
CA ALA A 65 8.88 -0.81 37.12
C ALA A 65 8.72 -2.30 36.74
N LYS A 66 8.26 -2.58 35.51
CA LYS A 66 7.89 -3.95 35.07
C LYS A 66 8.65 -4.40 33.84
N GLY A 67 8.86 -3.53 32.88
CA GLY A 67 9.31 -3.87 31.55
C GLY A 67 10.81 -4.15 31.42
N TYR A 68 11.60 -3.64 32.36
CA TYR A 68 13.04 -3.86 32.31
C TYR A 68 13.71 -3.65 33.66
N SER A 69 14.93 -4.22 33.78
CA SER A 69 15.78 -4.00 34.94
C SER A 69 17.23 -3.80 34.46
N ILE A 70 17.89 -2.80 35.01
CA ILE A 70 19.31 -2.53 34.78
C ILE A 70 20.03 -2.85 36.09
N ILE A 71 20.88 -3.87 36.05
CA ILE A 71 21.59 -4.40 37.22
C ILE A 71 23.08 -4.07 37.11
N PRO A 72 23.56 -3.03 37.80
CA PRO A 72 24.97 -2.65 37.77
C PRO A 72 25.82 -3.54 38.69
N ASP A 73 26.94 -4.00 38.15
CA ASP A 73 28.00 -4.60 38.94
C ASP A 73 29.15 -3.60 39.06
N GLN A 74 29.22 -2.96 40.25
CA GLN A 74 30.21 -1.91 40.52
C GLN A 74 31.63 -2.45 40.62
N LEU A 75 31.82 -3.72 40.99
CA LEU A 75 33.14 -4.34 41.15
C LEU A 75 33.81 -4.53 39.78
N ASN A 76 33.03 -5.02 38.82
CA ASN A 76 33.55 -5.31 37.48
C ASN A 76 33.31 -4.17 36.47
N SER A 77 32.66 -3.07 36.89
CA SER A 77 32.22 -1.98 36.00
C SER A 77 31.38 -2.50 34.82
N THR A 78 30.50 -3.46 35.11
CA THR A 78 29.61 -4.08 34.10
C THR A 78 28.14 -3.87 34.45
N VAL A 79 27.27 -4.05 33.45
CA VAL A 79 25.82 -3.91 33.60
C VAL A 79 25.13 -5.08 32.91
N ASP A 80 24.21 -5.72 33.62
CA ASP A 80 23.26 -6.67 33.04
C ASP A 80 21.92 -5.97 32.76
N ILE A 81 21.33 -6.24 31.59
CA ILE A 81 20.00 -5.75 31.23
C ILE A 81 19.04 -6.92 31.14
N VAL A 82 17.92 -6.78 31.84
CA VAL A 82 16.80 -7.74 31.78
C VAL A 82 15.63 -7.04 31.08
N TYR A 83 15.14 -7.61 29.99
CA TYR A 83 13.91 -7.20 29.33
C TYR A 83 12.80 -8.17 29.70
N ASN A 84 11.76 -7.67 30.35
CA ASN A 84 10.58 -8.46 30.68
C ASN A 84 9.47 -8.10 29.70
N VAL A 85 9.16 -9.01 28.80
CA VAL A 85 8.08 -8.84 27.82
C VAL A 85 6.81 -9.55 28.28
N THR A 86 5.67 -9.00 27.94
CA THR A 86 4.37 -9.64 28.18
C THR A 86 3.72 -9.91 26.84
N GLU A 87 3.49 -11.18 26.52
CA GLU A 87 2.86 -11.57 25.26
C GLU A 87 1.37 -11.26 25.27
N LYS A 88 0.87 -10.80 24.13
CA LYS A 88 -0.56 -10.58 23.90
C LYS A 88 -1.03 -11.36 22.67
N PRO A 89 -2.33 -11.70 22.58
CA PRO A 89 -2.90 -12.29 21.38
C PRO A 89 -2.63 -11.40 20.17
N SER A 90 -1.95 -11.94 19.18
CA SER A 90 -1.54 -11.21 17.98
C SER A 90 -2.35 -11.59 16.73
N SER A 91 -3.15 -12.67 16.82
CA SER A 91 -4.06 -13.06 15.75
C SER A 91 -5.27 -12.13 15.71
N GLN A 92 -5.66 -11.74 14.51
CA GLN A 92 -6.77 -10.82 14.29
C GLN A 92 -7.82 -11.47 13.39
N LEU A 93 -9.08 -11.30 13.75
CA LEU A 93 -10.23 -11.65 12.92
C LEU A 93 -10.84 -10.34 12.42
N GLU A 94 -10.89 -10.19 11.11
CA GLU A 94 -11.57 -9.09 10.44
C GLU A 94 -12.96 -9.55 10.00
N LEU A 95 -13.98 -8.87 10.48
CA LEU A 95 -15.35 -9.02 10.00
C LEU A 95 -15.84 -7.62 9.66
N SER A 96 -16.07 -7.36 8.39
CA SER A 96 -16.60 -6.08 7.95
C SER A 96 -17.71 -6.27 6.94
N GLY A 97 -18.67 -5.36 6.96
CA GLY A 97 -19.72 -5.27 5.98
C GLY A 97 -19.99 -3.81 5.66
N GLY A 98 -20.25 -3.52 4.40
CA GLY A 98 -20.52 -2.17 3.95
C GLY A 98 -21.50 -2.15 2.80
N TRP A 99 -22.19 -1.02 2.66
CA TRP A 99 -23.08 -0.76 1.54
C TRP A 99 -22.40 0.24 0.61
N GLY A 100 -22.18 -0.13 -0.64
CA GLY A 100 -21.55 0.74 -1.63
C GLY A 100 -21.89 0.33 -3.06
N GLY A 101 -21.99 1.29 -3.98
CA GLY A 101 -22.24 1.00 -5.39
C GLY A 101 -23.54 0.23 -5.67
N ARG A 102 -24.57 0.34 -4.83
CA ARG A 102 -25.85 -0.38 -4.85
C ARG A 102 -25.74 -1.87 -4.49
N THR A 103 -24.63 -2.30 -3.85
CA THR A 103 -24.44 -3.67 -3.40
C THR A 103 -23.96 -3.70 -1.95
N PHE A 104 -24.22 -4.80 -1.25
CA PHE A 104 -23.65 -5.07 0.05
C PHE A 104 -22.36 -5.86 -0.13
N VAL A 105 -21.29 -5.45 0.54
CA VAL A 105 -20.00 -6.14 0.53
C VAL A 105 -19.76 -6.70 1.91
N ALA A 106 -19.47 -7.98 2.00
CA ALA A 106 -19.00 -8.63 3.21
C ALA A 106 -17.55 -9.03 3.06
N THR A 107 -16.78 -8.81 4.12
CA THR A 107 -15.37 -9.23 4.20
C THR A 107 -15.15 -10.06 5.45
N VAL A 108 -14.48 -11.18 5.28
CA VAL A 108 -13.98 -12.02 6.37
C VAL A 108 -12.48 -12.18 6.17
N GLY A 109 -11.70 -11.79 7.17
CA GLY A 109 -10.25 -11.90 7.15
C GLY A 109 -9.71 -12.53 8.43
N VAL A 110 -8.64 -13.27 8.31
CA VAL A 110 -7.90 -13.83 9.43
C VAL A 110 -6.42 -13.52 9.22
N SER A 111 -5.78 -12.99 10.26
CA SER A 111 -4.36 -12.65 10.25
C SER A 111 -3.67 -13.23 11.48
N PHE A 112 -2.61 -14.00 11.26
CA PHE A 112 -1.77 -14.60 12.27
C PHE A 112 -0.41 -13.90 12.27
N ASN A 113 -0.19 -12.99 13.22
CA ASN A 113 0.99 -12.10 13.21
C ASN A 113 2.23 -12.70 13.90
N ASN A 114 2.12 -13.88 14.51
CA ASN A 114 3.24 -14.59 15.13
C ASN A 114 3.44 -15.99 14.52
N PHE A 115 3.11 -16.18 13.26
CA PHE A 115 3.24 -17.46 12.58
C PHE A 115 4.70 -17.91 12.52
N SER A 116 4.91 -19.24 12.51
CA SER A 116 6.22 -19.86 12.39
C SER A 116 6.24 -21.00 11.39
N THR A 117 6.85 -20.80 10.23
CA THR A 117 7.07 -21.88 9.25
C THR A 117 8.00 -22.96 9.78
N ARG A 118 8.93 -22.62 10.68
CA ARG A 118 9.91 -23.59 11.24
C ARG A 118 9.27 -24.56 12.22
N ARG A 119 8.22 -24.12 12.92
CA ARG A 119 7.49 -24.95 13.88
C ARG A 119 6.26 -25.63 13.28
N MET A 120 6.14 -25.67 11.96
CA MET A 120 4.99 -26.27 11.26
C MET A 120 4.80 -27.76 11.60
N PHE A 121 5.88 -28.48 11.87
CA PHE A 121 5.85 -29.89 12.27
C PHE A 121 5.87 -30.13 13.79
N ASP A 122 5.96 -29.06 14.59
CA ASP A 122 5.92 -29.11 16.04
C ASP A 122 4.49 -28.89 16.55
N LYS A 123 3.80 -29.98 16.89
CA LYS A 123 2.42 -29.91 17.38
C LYS A 123 2.23 -29.08 18.65
N SER A 124 3.27 -28.96 19.49
CA SER A 124 3.23 -28.18 20.72
C SER A 124 3.10 -26.66 20.46
N ALA A 125 3.54 -26.20 19.27
CA ALA A 125 3.50 -24.81 18.87
C ALA A 125 2.16 -24.37 18.27
N TRP A 126 1.22 -25.30 18.02
CA TRP A 126 -0.06 -25.00 17.35
C TRP A 126 -1.10 -24.40 18.30
N ARG A 127 -1.51 -23.10 18.08
CA ARG A 127 -2.51 -22.35 18.87
C ARG A 127 -3.22 -21.25 18.05
N PRO A 128 -4.10 -21.47 17.12
CA PRO A 128 -4.45 -22.67 16.32
C PRO A 128 -3.48 -22.97 15.18
N VAL A 129 -2.52 -22.09 14.89
CA VAL A 129 -1.45 -22.22 13.91
C VAL A 129 -0.10 -22.28 14.64
N PRO A 130 0.97 -22.80 14.02
CA PRO A 130 2.30 -22.79 14.64
C PRO A 130 2.79 -21.36 14.87
N LEU A 131 3.11 -21.01 16.11
CA LEU A 131 3.52 -19.68 16.55
C LEU A 131 5.00 -19.62 16.91
N GLY A 132 5.60 -18.40 16.85
CA GLY A 132 6.89 -18.13 17.43
C GLY A 132 7.89 -17.29 16.63
N ASP A 133 7.67 -17.01 15.34
CA ASP A 133 8.68 -16.35 14.49
C ASP A 133 8.29 -14.95 13.99
N THR A 134 7.18 -14.41 14.47
CA THR A 134 6.65 -13.11 14.03
C THR A 134 6.40 -13.00 12.51
N GLN A 135 6.27 -14.13 11.84
CA GLN A 135 5.81 -14.15 10.46
C GLN A 135 4.33 -13.77 10.44
N ASN A 136 3.92 -13.03 9.42
CA ASN A 136 2.52 -12.70 9.20
C ASN A 136 1.96 -13.63 8.12
N LEU A 137 0.89 -14.35 8.45
CA LEU A 137 0.11 -15.14 7.50
C LEU A 137 -1.33 -14.65 7.54
N SER A 138 -1.85 -14.15 6.42
CA SER A 138 -3.21 -13.65 6.37
C SER A 138 -3.99 -14.24 5.20
N PHE A 139 -5.28 -14.43 5.43
CA PHE A 139 -6.26 -14.82 4.44
C PHE A 139 -7.43 -13.86 4.52
N ARG A 140 -7.91 -13.41 3.37
CA ARG A 140 -9.04 -12.51 3.28
C ARG A 140 -9.98 -12.97 2.18
N PHE A 141 -11.24 -13.10 2.53
CA PHE A 141 -12.32 -13.34 1.59
C PHE A 141 -13.28 -12.16 1.60
N GLN A 142 -13.59 -11.65 0.42
CA GLN A 142 -14.54 -10.56 0.24
C GLN A 142 -15.59 -10.98 -0.78
N THR A 143 -16.83 -10.67 -0.52
CA THR A 143 -17.91 -11.00 -1.43
C THR A 143 -19.01 -9.95 -1.44
N SER A 144 -19.63 -9.80 -2.60
CA SER A 144 -20.87 -9.06 -2.81
C SER A 144 -21.89 -9.99 -3.51
N GLY A 145 -22.09 -11.16 -2.88
CA GLY A 145 -22.92 -12.21 -3.44
C GLY A 145 -22.37 -12.77 -4.76
N THR A 146 -23.22 -12.89 -5.75
CA THR A 146 -22.84 -13.42 -7.08
C THR A 146 -22.13 -12.37 -7.96
N TYR A 147 -22.26 -11.07 -7.63
CA TYR A 147 -21.68 -10.00 -8.42
C TYR A 147 -20.15 -9.94 -8.32
N TYR A 148 -19.62 -10.07 -7.13
CA TYR A 148 -18.19 -9.98 -6.87
C TYR A 148 -17.75 -10.95 -5.78
N SER A 149 -16.63 -11.60 -6.00
CA SER A 149 -15.92 -12.36 -4.97
C SER A 149 -14.42 -12.24 -5.14
N SER A 150 -13.70 -12.15 -4.03
CA SER A 150 -12.24 -12.07 -4.01
C SER A 150 -11.69 -12.90 -2.86
N LEU A 151 -10.64 -13.65 -3.14
CA LEU A 151 -9.85 -14.38 -2.15
C LEU A 151 -8.41 -13.91 -2.25
N SER A 152 -7.81 -13.54 -1.13
CA SER A 152 -6.39 -13.21 -1.08
C SER A 152 -5.69 -13.91 0.07
N ALA A 153 -4.44 -14.28 -0.15
CA ALA A 153 -3.54 -14.82 0.83
C ALA A 153 -2.23 -14.04 0.81
N SER A 154 -1.69 -13.70 1.96
CA SER A 154 -0.38 -13.08 2.05
C SER A 154 0.46 -13.70 3.16
N PHE A 155 1.75 -13.76 2.92
CA PHE A 155 2.76 -14.21 3.85
C PHE A 155 3.91 -13.23 3.89
N VAL A 156 4.33 -12.83 5.09
CA VAL A 156 5.49 -11.95 5.30
C VAL A 156 6.44 -12.57 6.31
N GLU A 157 7.67 -12.80 5.89
CA GLU A 157 8.80 -13.14 6.76
C GLU A 157 9.66 -11.88 6.97
N PRO A 158 9.67 -11.26 8.16
CA PRO A 158 10.39 -10.00 8.37
C PRO A 158 11.92 -10.15 8.43
N TRP A 159 12.43 -11.39 8.62
CA TRP A 159 13.86 -11.66 8.77
C TRP A 159 14.31 -12.91 7.98
N LEU A 160 14.15 -12.88 6.66
CA LEU A 160 14.36 -14.02 5.77
C LEU A 160 15.67 -14.78 6.03
N PHE A 161 16.79 -14.08 6.21
CA PHE A 161 18.09 -14.68 6.45
C PHE A 161 18.53 -14.67 7.93
N GLY A 162 17.68 -14.21 8.83
CA GLY A 162 17.92 -14.21 10.27
C GLY A 162 19.02 -13.26 10.80
N LYS A 163 19.90 -12.74 9.94
CA LYS A 163 21.04 -11.89 10.31
C LYS A 163 20.85 -10.41 9.99
N LYS A 164 20.04 -10.11 9.00
CA LYS A 164 19.73 -8.74 8.55
C LYS A 164 18.23 -8.56 8.44
N PRO A 165 17.71 -7.36 8.64
CA PRO A 165 16.29 -7.06 8.48
C PRO A 165 15.90 -7.02 6.97
N THR A 166 15.91 -8.19 6.35
CA THR A 166 15.43 -8.40 4.99
C THR A 166 14.09 -9.10 5.08
N SER A 167 13.03 -8.43 4.68
CA SER A 167 11.70 -9.00 4.65
C SER A 167 11.41 -9.66 3.31
N LEU A 168 10.75 -10.82 3.34
CA LEU A 168 10.15 -11.46 2.18
C LEU A 168 8.64 -11.31 2.29
N SER A 169 8.00 -10.81 1.26
CA SER A 169 6.54 -10.78 1.13
C SER A 169 6.10 -11.63 -0.06
N LEU A 170 5.16 -12.51 0.16
CA LEU A 170 4.51 -13.30 -0.88
C LEU A 170 3.02 -13.01 -0.82
N SER A 171 2.39 -12.77 -1.95
CA SER A 171 0.94 -12.65 -2.00
C SER A 171 0.37 -13.33 -3.23
N ALA A 172 -0.84 -13.87 -3.07
CA ALA A 172 -1.62 -14.43 -4.14
C ALA A 172 -3.07 -13.98 -3.96
N TYR A 173 -3.73 -13.66 -5.06
CA TYR A 173 -5.13 -13.31 -5.03
C TYR A 173 -5.86 -13.79 -6.27
N TYR A 174 -7.14 -14.02 -6.08
CA TYR A 174 -8.10 -14.29 -7.14
C TYR A 174 -9.32 -13.40 -6.91
N SER A 175 -9.78 -12.74 -7.95
CA SER A 175 -11.04 -12.02 -7.92
C SER A 175 -11.87 -12.35 -9.14
N ARG A 176 -13.19 -12.40 -8.95
CA ARG A 176 -14.18 -12.64 -9.99
C ARG A 176 -15.30 -11.62 -9.85
N GLN A 177 -15.65 -11.02 -10.96
CA GLN A 177 -16.81 -10.15 -11.10
C GLN A 177 -17.72 -10.69 -12.21
N THR A 178 -19.04 -10.58 -12.01
CA THR A 178 -20.05 -11.01 -12.98
C THR A 178 -21.03 -9.88 -13.26
N ASN A 179 -21.92 -10.07 -14.21
CA ASN A 179 -23.02 -9.15 -14.50
C ASN A 179 -24.28 -9.40 -13.64
N SER A 180 -24.18 -10.21 -12.60
CA SER A 180 -25.28 -10.53 -11.71
C SER A 180 -25.52 -9.43 -10.68
N TYR A 181 -26.74 -8.90 -10.58
CA TYR A 181 -27.14 -7.92 -9.58
C TYR A 181 -28.26 -8.46 -8.71
N LEU A 182 -27.96 -8.72 -7.44
CA LEU A 182 -28.90 -9.29 -6.50
C LEU A 182 -30.17 -8.44 -6.30
N MET A 183 -30.00 -7.10 -6.26
CA MET A 183 -31.12 -6.15 -6.05
C MET A 183 -32.12 -6.08 -7.20
N TRP A 184 -31.73 -6.53 -8.39
CA TRP A 184 -32.60 -6.50 -9.58
C TRP A 184 -33.05 -7.90 -9.99
N ASN A 185 -32.78 -8.91 -9.15
CA ASN A 185 -33.06 -10.33 -9.43
C ASN A 185 -32.48 -10.82 -10.77
N ILE A 186 -31.40 -10.18 -11.23
CA ILE A 186 -30.68 -10.57 -12.43
C ILE A 186 -29.61 -11.56 -12.01
N LEU A 187 -29.93 -12.85 -12.01
CA LEU A 187 -29.00 -13.93 -11.73
C LEU A 187 -28.39 -14.45 -13.05
N ASN A 188 -27.61 -13.59 -13.72
CA ASN A 188 -26.94 -13.97 -14.95
C ASN A 188 -25.43 -13.92 -14.75
N ASN A 189 -24.76 -15.04 -15.01
CA ASN A 189 -23.30 -15.20 -14.88
C ASN A 189 -22.61 -15.34 -16.25
N ASP A 190 -23.27 -14.95 -17.35
CA ASP A 190 -22.73 -15.14 -18.69
C ASP A 190 -21.49 -14.27 -18.90
N LYS A 191 -21.52 -13.04 -18.34
CA LYS A 191 -20.40 -12.09 -18.41
C LYS A 191 -19.51 -12.23 -17.19
N GLN A 192 -18.23 -12.43 -17.41
CA GLN A 192 -17.26 -12.68 -16.32
C GLN A 192 -15.97 -11.91 -16.55
N PHE A 193 -15.46 -11.35 -15.48
CA PHE A 193 -14.13 -10.76 -15.39
C PHE A 193 -13.38 -11.39 -14.22
N GLU A 194 -12.31 -12.08 -14.51
CA GLU A 194 -11.49 -12.79 -13.53
C GLU A 194 -10.07 -12.21 -13.52
N VAL A 195 -9.50 -12.04 -12.34
CA VAL A 195 -8.11 -11.62 -12.14
C VAL A 195 -7.41 -12.60 -11.23
N TYR A 196 -6.27 -13.09 -11.68
CA TYR A 196 -5.35 -13.91 -10.89
C TYR A 196 -4.07 -13.11 -10.70
N GLY A 197 -3.60 -13.02 -9.48
CA GLY A 197 -2.36 -12.32 -9.18
C GLY A 197 -1.46 -13.09 -8.23
N PHE A 198 -0.17 -13.02 -8.50
CA PHE A 198 0.88 -13.49 -7.61
C PHE A 198 1.97 -12.42 -7.53
N SER A 199 2.50 -12.17 -6.33
CA SER A 199 3.65 -11.30 -6.16
C SER A 199 4.65 -11.84 -5.15
N ALA A 200 5.93 -11.56 -5.39
CA ALA A 200 7.03 -11.85 -4.49
C ALA A 200 7.88 -10.59 -4.33
N GLY A 201 8.06 -10.14 -3.09
CA GLY A 201 8.78 -8.92 -2.77
C GLY A 201 9.86 -9.13 -1.73
N LEU A 202 10.95 -8.37 -1.84
CA LEU A 202 12.05 -8.31 -0.89
C LEU A 202 12.23 -6.86 -0.42
N GLY A 203 12.11 -6.65 0.88
CA GLY A 203 12.36 -5.35 1.53
C GLY A 203 13.67 -5.38 2.30
N ASN A 204 14.53 -4.39 2.09
CA ASN A 204 15.79 -4.24 2.78
C ASN A 204 15.87 -2.88 3.46
N ARG A 205 16.03 -2.86 4.80
CA ARG A 205 16.33 -1.62 5.53
C ARG A 205 17.75 -1.19 5.22
N LEU A 206 17.90 0.02 4.72
CA LEU A 206 19.19 0.62 4.39
C LEU A 206 19.84 1.19 5.66
N LYS A 207 21.17 1.33 5.63
CA LYS A 207 21.93 1.99 6.69
C LYS A 207 22.30 3.43 6.35
N TRP A 208 22.31 3.76 5.07
CA TRP A 208 22.61 5.08 4.53
C TRP A 208 21.49 5.55 3.60
N PRO A 209 21.08 6.80 3.64
CA PRO A 209 21.59 7.93 4.46
C PRO A 209 21.18 7.85 5.93
N ASP A 210 20.11 7.17 6.28
CA ASP A 210 19.70 6.87 7.65
C ASP A 210 18.99 5.49 7.74
N ASN A 211 18.69 5.06 8.97
CA ASN A 211 18.09 3.74 9.22
C ASN A 211 16.57 3.65 8.96
N TYR A 212 15.96 4.74 8.47
CA TYR A 212 14.52 4.78 8.16
C TYR A 212 14.21 4.43 6.72
N PHE A 213 15.23 4.35 5.85
CA PHE A 213 15.06 3.98 4.46
C PHE A 213 14.88 2.46 4.29
N VAL A 214 13.87 2.10 3.50
CA VAL A 214 13.61 0.73 3.07
C VAL A 214 13.60 0.69 1.54
N LEU A 215 14.46 -0.15 0.98
CA LEU A 215 14.46 -0.47 -0.44
C LEU A 215 13.63 -1.73 -0.66
N TYR A 216 12.63 -1.64 -1.51
CA TYR A 216 11.70 -2.71 -1.82
C TYR A 216 11.79 -3.11 -3.29
N ASN A 217 11.89 -4.41 -3.54
CA ASN A 217 11.93 -5.01 -4.86
C ASN A 217 10.79 -6.01 -4.96
N GLN A 218 9.93 -5.93 -5.95
CA GLN A 218 8.80 -6.83 -6.13
C GLN A 218 8.69 -7.28 -7.58
N LEU A 219 8.51 -8.57 -7.77
CA LEU A 219 8.06 -9.16 -9.02
C LEU A 219 6.60 -9.53 -8.88
N SER A 220 5.76 -9.06 -9.80
CA SER A 220 4.32 -9.32 -9.81
C SER A 220 3.89 -9.89 -11.14
N TRP A 221 3.03 -10.89 -11.08
CA TRP A 221 2.34 -11.44 -12.24
C TRP A 221 0.84 -11.40 -12.03
N GLN A 222 0.14 -10.82 -12.99
CA GLN A 222 -1.31 -10.74 -13.01
C GLN A 222 -1.84 -11.26 -14.34
N THR A 223 -2.97 -11.92 -14.30
CA THR A 223 -3.69 -12.37 -15.50
C THR A 223 -5.12 -11.89 -15.42
N TYR A 224 -5.52 -11.15 -16.41
CA TYR A 224 -6.89 -10.70 -16.62
C TYR A 224 -7.55 -11.63 -17.64
N LYS A 225 -8.69 -12.23 -17.28
CA LYS A 225 -9.47 -13.08 -18.14
C LYS A 225 -10.89 -12.55 -18.23
N LEU A 226 -11.29 -12.21 -19.44
CA LEU A 226 -12.62 -11.71 -19.75
C LEU A 226 -13.40 -12.74 -20.55
N LYS A 227 -14.70 -12.81 -20.27
CA LYS A 227 -15.66 -13.62 -21.01
C LYS A 227 -16.93 -12.78 -21.22
N ASP A 228 -17.25 -12.46 -22.48
CA ASP A 228 -18.40 -11.63 -22.87
C ASP A 228 -18.56 -10.35 -22.03
N TRP A 229 -17.43 -9.77 -21.56
CA TRP A 229 -17.44 -8.60 -20.69
C TRP A 229 -17.90 -7.36 -21.44
N TYR A 230 -18.22 -6.29 -20.73
CA TYR A 230 -18.70 -5.06 -21.35
C TYR A 230 -17.57 -4.32 -22.03
N SER A 231 -17.65 -4.14 -23.36
CA SER A 231 -16.70 -3.37 -24.17
C SER A 231 -16.58 -1.89 -23.74
N ASN A 232 -17.59 -1.37 -23.06
CA ASN A 232 -17.61 -0.01 -22.52
C ASN A 232 -16.60 0.21 -21.39
N TYR A 233 -16.17 -0.86 -20.74
CA TYR A 233 -15.29 -0.83 -19.57
C TYR A 233 -13.93 -1.45 -19.83
N PHE A 234 -13.77 -2.13 -20.97
CA PHE A 234 -12.52 -2.79 -21.35
C PHE A 234 -12.30 -2.74 -22.85
N ILE A 235 -11.07 -2.98 -23.27
CA ILE A 235 -10.61 -2.84 -24.65
C ILE A 235 -11.07 -3.99 -25.52
N PHE A 236 -11.41 -5.12 -24.93
CA PHE A 236 -11.96 -6.30 -25.59
C PHE A 236 -12.93 -6.99 -24.65
N ASP A 237 -13.90 -7.71 -25.25
CA ASP A 237 -14.95 -8.38 -24.53
C ASP A 237 -14.54 -9.78 -24.06
N ASP A 238 -13.76 -10.47 -24.89
CA ASP A 238 -13.25 -11.81 -24.67
C ASP A 238 -11.75 -11.85 -24.80
N GLY A 239 -11.10 -12.57 -23.90
CA GLY A 239 -9.69 -12.83 -24.01
C GLY A 239 -8.91 -12.85 -22.71
N ILE A 240 -7.60 -12.95 -22.84
CA ILE A 240 -6.66 -13.05 -21.73
C ILE A 240 -5.52 -12.07 -21.92
N SER A 241 -5.24 -11.27 -20.88
CA SER A 241 -4.07 -10.37 -20.81
C SER A 241 -3.18 -10.71 -19.63
N HIS A 242 -1.88 -10.69 -19.85
CA HIS A 242 -0.87 -10.93 -18.84
C HIS A 242 -0.08 -9.66 -18.53
N ASN A 243 0.10 -9.36 -17.27
CA ASN A 243 0.92 -8.28 -16.76
C ASN A 243 2.04 -8.87 -15.89
N LEU A 244 3.27 -8.86 -16.40
CA LEU A 244 4.46 -9.19 -15.64
C LEU A 244 5.20 -7.89 -15.35
N SER A 245 5.26 -7.49 -14.10
CA SER A 245 5.89 -6.23 -13.72
C SER A 245 6.92 -6.42 -12.61
N TYR A 246 7.97 -5.61 -12.68
CA TYR A 246 8.94 -5.44 -11.62
C TYR A 246 8.80 -4.05 -11.03
N THR A 247 8.70 -3.98 -9.70
CA THR A 247 8.60 -2.73 -8.94
C THR A 247 9.83 -2.54 -8.08
N LEU A 248 10.48 -1.40 -8.24
CA LEU A 248 11.51 -0.90 -7.35
C LEU A 248 10.92 0.24 -6.52
N GLY A 249 10.91 0.10 -5.21
CA GLY A 249 10.38 1.10 -4.29
C GLY A 249 11.44 1.55 -3.29
N LEU A 250 11.44 2.83 -2.97
CA LEU A 250 12.22 3.43 -1.90
C LEU A 250 11.26 4.17 -0.98
N SER A 251 11.20 3.77 0.28
CA SER A 251 10.37 4.44 1.28
C SER A 251 11.20 4.87 2.48
N ARG A 252 10.77 5.95 3.13
CA ARG A 252 11.34 6.45 4.37
C ARG A 252 10.23 6.92 5.29
N THR A 253 10.11 6.31 6.45
CA THR A 253 9.11 6.69 7.45
C THR A 253 9.82 7.01 8.76
N SER A 254 9.82 8.29 9.14
CA SER A 254 10.44 8.78 10.38
C SER A 254 9.45 9.51 11.30
N THR A 255 8.16 9.24 11.12
CA THR A 255 7.11 9.82 11.94
C THR A 255 7.16 9.30 13.37
N ASP A 256 6.85 10.16 14.34
CA ASP A 256 6.84 9.84 15.76
C ASP A 256 5.65 8.95 16.15
N GLN A 257 4.53 9.07 15.44
CA GLN A 257 3.30 8.31 15.69
C GLN A 257 2.64 7.91 14.36
N GLN A 258 1.87 6.82 14.39
CA GLN A 258 1.26 6.27 13.19
C GLN A 258 -0.07 6.97 12.84
N ILE A 259 -0.90 7.31 13.84
CA ILE A 259 -2.27 7.82 13.63
C ILE A 259 -2.30 9.34 13.58
N TYR A 260 -1.62 9.99 14.51
CA TYR A 260 -1.51 11.45 14.59
C TYR A 260 -0.04 11.87 14.65
N PRO A 261 0.70 11.77 13.54
CA PRO A 261 2.08 12.22 13.48
C PRO A 261 2.20 13.71 13.81
N ARG A 262 3.07 14.05 14.76
CA ARG A 262 3.37 15.44 15.15
C ARG A 262 4.59 15.98 14.46
N GLN A 263 5.53 15.10 14.15
CA GLN A 263 6.79 15.44 13.52
C GLN A 263 7.35 14.27 12.70
N GLY A 264 8.22 14.59 11.75
CA GLY A 264 8.85 13.61 10.91
C GLY A 264 8.36 13.65 9.47
N SER A 265 8.76 12.67 8.70
CA SER A 265 8.38 12.58 7.28
C SER A 265 8.03 11.15 6.89
N ASP A 266 7.17 11.06 5.91
CA ASP A 266 6.84 9.81 5.21
C ASP A 266 6.99 10.04 3.72
N LEU A 267 8.00 9.39 3.12
CA LEU A 267 8.37 9.54 1.72
C LEU A 267 8.28 8.18 1.05
N SER A 268 7.71 8.12 -0.12
CA SER A 268 7.71 6.93 -0.97
C SER A 268 7.94 7.32 -2.43
N PHE A 269 8.82 6.59 -3.07
CA PHE A 269 9.07 6.68 -4.50
C PHE A 269 9.04 5.27 -5.07
N SER A 270 8.33 5.03 -6.13
CA SER A 270 8.32 3.73 -6.80
C SER A 270 8.38 3.85 -8.31
N VAL A 271 9.04 2.87 -8.91
CA VAL A 271 9.12 2.68 -10.34
C VAL A 271 8.68 1.26 -10.65
N GLN A 272 7.61 1.12 -11.39
CA GLN A 272 7.10 -0.15 -11.87
C GLN A 272 7.35 -0.24 -13.37
N ILE A 273 7.95 -1.32 -13.82
CA ILE A 273 8.29 -1.55 -15.22
C ILE A 273 7.83 -2.93 -15.67
N THR A 274 7.39 -3.02 -16.88
CA THR A 274 7.12 -4.30 -17.57
C THR A 274 8.15 -4.51 -18.67
N PRO A 275 8.37 -5.73 -19.14
CA PRO A 275 9.18 -5.94 -20.33
C PRO A 275 8.57 -5.23 -21.55
N PRO A 276 9.39 -4.57 -22.38
CA PRO A 276 8.91 -3.86 -23.59
C PRO A 276 8.62 -4.86 -24.73
N TYR A 277 7.56 -5.63 -24.59
CA TYR A 277 7.21 -6.71 -25.51
C TYR A 277 7.08 -6.27 -26.96
N SER A 278 6.54 -5.06 -27.20
CA SER A 278 6.35 -4.53 -28.56
C SER A 278 7.66 -4.32 -29.31
N LEU A 279 8.76 -4.01 -28.60
CA LEU A 279 10.08 -3.78 -29.20
C LEU A 279 10.78 -5.08 -29.61
N PHE A 280 10.40 -6.22 -29.05
CA PHE A 280 10.97 -7.53 -29.37
C PHE A 280 10.21 -8.28 -30.45
N ARG A 281 9.06 -7.76 -30.89
CA ARG A 281 8.23 -8.42 -31.87
C ARG A 281 8.83 -8.29 -33.29
N ARG A 282 8.80 -9.39 -34.04
CA ARG A 282 9.35 -9.51 -35.37
C ARG A 282 8.33 -10.03 -36.39
N LYS A 283 7.06 -10.17 -35.99
CA LYS A 283 5.97 -10.62 -36.85
C LYS A 283 4.83 -9.62 -36.79
N ASP A 284 4.35 -9.21 -37.94
CA ASP A 284 3.16 -8.39 -38.09
C ASP A 284 1.93 -9.31 -38.22
N LYS A 285 1.24 -9.55 -37.09
CA LYS A 285 0.03 -10.38 -37.06
C LYS A 285 -1.14 -9.76 -37.82
N GLY A 286 -1.10 -8.47 -38.09
CA GLY A 286 -2.12 -7.75 -38.83
C GLY A 286 -1.98 -7.94 -40.36
N VAL A 287 -0.86 -8.51 -40.82
CA VAL A 287 -0.59 -8.78 -42.25
C VAL A 287 -0.20 -10.24 -42.39
N LEU A 288 -0.93 -10.96 -43.28
CA LEU A 288 -0.66 -12.36 -43.59
C LEU A 288 0.00 -12.47 -44.96
N ASP A 289 0.90 -13.45 -45.09
CA ASP A 289 1.46 -13.85 -46.40
C ASP A 289 0.46 -14.72 -47.19
N ALA A 290 0.84 -15.11 -48.42
CA ALA A 290 0.00 -15.93 -49.28
C ALA A 290 -0.33 -17.32 -48.69
N ALA A 291 0.44 -17.78 -47.72
CA ALA A 291 0.22 -19.06 -46.99
C ALA A 291 -0.58 -18.88 -45.69
N GLY A 292 -1.03 -17.65 -45.38
CA GLY A 292 -1.80 -17.36 -44.17
C GLY A 292 -0.96 -17.20 -42.90
N ASN A 293 0.37 -17.07 -42.98
CA ASN A 293 1.24 -16.85 -41.86
C ASN A 293 1.48 -15.34 -41.63
N PRO A 294 1.69 -14.92 -40.37
CA PRO A 294 2.06 -13.54 -40.07
C PRO A 294 3.36 -13.13 -40.78
N VAL A 295 3.34 -11.99 -41.44
CA VAL A 295 4.47 -11.44 -42.17
C VAL A 295 5.65 -11.20 -41.24
N LYS A 296 6.83 -11.71 -41.58
CA LYS A 296 8.07 -11.43 -40.84
C LYS A 296 8.62 -10.06 -41.26
N VAL A 297 8.80 -9.19 -40.28
CA VAL A 297 9.34 -7.84 -40.47
C VAL A 297 10.79 -7.76 -39.97
N GLY A 298 11.58 -6.88 -40.55
CA GLY A 298 12.97 -6.66 -40.16
C GLY A 298 13.09 -5.94 -38.83
N ASN A 299 12.18 -5.00 -38.56
CA ASN A 299 12.19 -4.15 -37.37
C ASN A 299 10.75 -4.02 -36.82
N TRP A 300 10.61 -3.85 -35.49
CA TRP A 300 9.34 -3.58 -34.83
C TRP A 300 8.66 -2.28 -35.36
N ARG A 301 9.45 -1.33 -35.89
CA ARG A 301 8.95 -0.08 -36.50
C ARG A 301 8.13 -0.32 -37.77
N ASP A 302 8.36 -1.46 -38.45
CA ASP A 302 7.65 -1.81 -39.68
C ASP A 302 6.30 -2.50 -39.39
N ILE A 303 6.03 -2.88 -38.14
CA ILE A 303 4.79 -3.52 -37.75
C ILE A 303 3.62 -2.52 -37.82
N ASN A 304 2.52 -2.94 -38.46
CA ASN A 304 1.28 -2.16 -38.53
C ASN A 304 0.33 -2.63 -37.42
N TYR A 305 0.47 -2.04 -36.23
CA TYR A 305 -0.35 -2.39 -35.04
C TYR A 305 -1.84 -2.02 -35.19
N ASP A 306 -2.22 -1.13 -36.10
CA ASP A 306 -3.60 -0.75 -36.33
C ASP A 306 -4.45 -1.89 -36.94
N ARG A 307 -3.79 -2.86 -37.57
CA ARG A 307 -4.41 -4.07 -38.11
C ARG A 307 -4.50 -5.23 -37.12
N TRP A 308 -3.95 -5.05 -35.90
CA TRP A 308 -4.00 -6.07 -34.86
C TRP A 308 -5.35 -6.04 -34.14
N SER A 309 -5.85 -7.22 -33.76
CA SER A 309 -6.95 -7.28 -32.80
C SER A 309 -6.51 -6.72 -31.45
N SER A 310 -7.43 -6.14 -30.70
CA SER A 310 -7.15 -5.66 -29.33
C SER A 310 -6.62 -6.77 -28.44
N GLN A 311 -7.15 -8.00 -28.58
CA GLN A 311 -6.69 -9.18 -27.85
C GLN A 311 -5.21 -9.52 -28.16
N ASP A 312 -4.79 -9.49 -29.41
CA ASP A 312 -3.40 -9.76 -29.79
C ASP A 312 -2.46 -8.63 -29.35
N ARG A 313 -2.94 -7.39 -29.43
CA ARG A 313 -2.19 -6.21 -29.03
C ARG A 313 -1.91 -6.22 -27.54
N TYR A 314 -2.90 -6.47 -26.72
CA TYR A 314 -2.81 -6.38 -25.26
C TYR A 314 -2.68 -7.72 -24.55
N LYS A 315 -2.36 -8.81 -25.26
CA LYS A 315 -2.09 -10.10 -24.63
C LYS A 315 -0.99 -10.03 -23.57
N TRP A 316 0.01 -9.19 -23.79
CA TRP A 316 1.05 -8.84 -22.84
C TRP A 316 1.04 -7.33 -22.65
N ILE A 317 0.72 -6.92 -21.45
CA ILE A 317 0.62 -5.50 -21.07
C ILE A 317 2.03 -4.94 -20.91
N GLU A 318 2.28 -3.76 -21.49
CA GLU A 318 3.56 -3.06 -21.36
C GLU A 318 3.38 -1.61 -20.95
N TYR A 319 4.14 -1.18 -19.98
CA TYR A 319 4.20 0.20 -19.47
C TYR A 319 5.40 0.40 -18.55
N HIS A 320 5.67 1.64 -18.21
CA HIS A 320 6.42 2.02 -17.02
C HIS A 320 5.64 3.06 -16.24
N LYS A 321 5.56 2.89 -14.92
CA LYS A 321 4.79 3.74 -14.02
C LYS A 321 5.71 4.25 -12.92
N TRP A 322 5.66 5.55 -12.67
CA TRP A 322 6.47 6.26 -11.69
C TRP A 322 5.54 6.93 -10.71
N THR A 323 5.74 6.73 -9.43
CA THR A 323 4.93 7.37 -8.39
C THR A 323 5.83 7.94 -7.31
N PHE A 324 5.46 9.11 -6.84
CA PHE A 324 6.08 9.79 -5.71
C PHE A 324 5.01 10.28 -4.75
N LYS A 325 5.20 10.05 -3.47
CA LYS A 325 4.38 10.60 -2.39
C LYS A 325 5.30 11.01 -1.25
N GLY A 326 5.23 12.26 -0.85
CA GLY A 326 6.02 12.78 0.26
C GLY A 326 5.14 13.56 1.21
N SER A 327 5.16 13.24 2.51
CA SER A 327 4.46 13.94 3.56
C SER A 327 5.45 14.42 4.61
N LEU A 328 5.30 15.65 5.07
CA LEU A 328 6.09 16.25 6.15
C LEU A 328 5.15 16.72 7.25
N TYR A 329 5.48 16.40 8.48
CA TYR A 329 4.73 16.79 9.67
C TYR A 329 5.58 17.70 10.52
N THR A 330 5.03 18.86 10.87
CA THR A 330 5.71 19.87 11.66
C THR A 330 4.80 20.33 12.79
N LYS A 331 5.24 20.11 14.01
CA LYS A 331 4.56 20.67 15.20
C LYS A 331 4.76 22.17 15.22
N LEU A 332 3.66 22.93 15.27
CA LEU A 332 3.70 24.39 15.32
C LEU A 332 3.66 24.90 16.76
N VAL A 333 2.49 25.12 17.31
CA VAL A 333 2.28 25.64 18.66
C VAL A 333 1.34 24.70 19.43
N GLY A 334 1.71 24.37 20.66
CA GLY A 334 0.95 23.42 21.48
C GLY A 334 0.88 22.06 20.76
N ASP A 335 -0.33 21.59 20.50
CA ASP A 335 -0.58 20.33 19.79
C ASP A 335 -1.00 20.52 18.32
N LEU A 336 -0.95 21.76 17.82
CA LEU A 336 -1.25 22.07 16.42
C LEU A 336 -0.13 21.54 15.51
N VAL A 337 -0.51 20.79 14.48
CA VAL A 337 0.42 20.19 13.52
C VAL A 337 0.10 20.69 12.12
N LEU A 338 1.12 21.11 11.40
CA LEU A 338 1.09 21.34 9.97
C LEU A 338 1.55 20.08 9.26
N MET A 339 0.70 19.55 8.38
CA MET A 339 1.05 18.49 7.45
C MET A 339 1.09 19.08 6.04
N THR A 340 2.18 18.85 5.33
CA THR A 340 2.30 19.15 3.91
C THR A 340 2.57 17.86 3.14
N ARG A 341 1.92 17.70 1.98
CA ARG A 341 2.07 16.52 1.14
C ARG A 341 2.17 16.91 -0.32
N ALA A 342 3.08 16.26 -1.03
CA ALA A 342 3.18 16.32 -2.47
C ALA A 342 3.08 14.90 -3.05
N GLN A 343 2.34 14.76 -4.13
CA GLN A 343 2.17 13.50 -4.86
C GLN A 343 2.36 13.76 -6.35
N PHE A 344 2.96 12.82 -7.03
CA PHE A 344 3.15 12.84 -8.47
C PHE A 344 3.07 11.43 -9.01
N GLY A 345 2.42 11.26 -10.16
CA GLY A 345 2.36 10.00 -10.87
C GLY A 345 2.52 10.19 -12.36
N TYR A 346 3.23 9.28 -12.98
CA TYR A 346 3.43 9.24 -14.42
C TYR A 346 3.36 7.81 -14.93
N LEU A 347 2.49 7.56 -15.88
CA LEU A 347 2.41 6.35 -16.68
C LEU A 347 3.01 6.63 -18.04
N GLY A 348 3.96 5.83 -18.47
CA GLY A 348 4.62 5.97 -19.77
C GLY A 348 4.53 4.70 -20.61
N TYR A 349 4.95 4.81 -21.85
CA TYR A 349 5.00 3.73 -22.84
C TYR A 349 6.38 3.61 -23.49
N TYR A 350 6.73 2.41 -23.96
CA TYR A 350 8.01 2.18 -24.67
C TYR A 350 7.90 2.40 -26.17
N ASN A 351 6.74 2.13 -26.74
CA ASN A 351 6.50 2.20 -28.17
C ASN A 351 5.38 3.20 -28.49
N ARG A 352 5.73 4.29 -29.19
CA ARG A 352 4.77 5.35 -29.56
C ARG A 352 3.59 4.84 -30.37
N LYS A 353 3.78 3.85 -31.25
CA LYS A 353 2.68 3.26 -32.04
C LYS A 353 1.75 2.39 -31.20
N TRP A 354 2.26 1.89 -30.05
CA TRP A 354 1.49 1.12 -29.10
C TRP A 354 0.65 2.02 -28.19
N GLY A 355 1.24 3.12 -27.74
CA GLY A 355 0.62 4.09 -26.85
C GLY A 355 0.57 3.66 -25.38
N TYR A 356 -0.23 4.37 -24.60
CA TYR A 356 -0.42 4.07 -23.18
C TYR A 356 -1.16 2.76 -22.96
N SER A 357 -0.84 2.10 -21.84
CA SER A 357 -1.58 0.90 -21.45
C SER A 357 -2.98 1.29 -20.94
N PRO A 358 -4.03 0.70 -21.51
CA PRO A 358 -5.39 0.98 -21.05
C PRO A 358 -5.78 0.24 -19.76
N PHE A 359 -4.89 -0.61 -19.23
CA PHE A 359 -5.10 -1.34 -17.98
C PHE A 359 -4.57 -0.60 -16.75
N GLU A 360 -3.78 0.44 -16.97
CA GLU A 360 -3.17 1.25 -15.93
C GLU A 360 -3.55 2.71 -16.14
N GLY A 361 -3.48 3.50 -15.09
CA GLY A 361 -3.76 4.92 -15.16
C GLY A 361 -3.99 5.54 -13.80
N PHE A 362 -4.40 6.81 -13.81
CA PHE A 362 -4.75 7.55 -12.62
C PHE A 362 -6.15 8.13 -12.78
N LEU A 363 -6.98 7.97 -11.75
CA LEU A 363 -8.32 8.53 -11.68
C LEU A 363 -8.32 9.58 -10.57
N VAL A 364 -8.42 10.86 -10.93
CA VAL A 364 -8.24 11.98 -9.99
C VAL A 364 -9.57 12.66 -9.69
N GLY A 365 -9.81 12.90 -8.41
CA GLY A 365 -11.01 13.54 -7.87
C GLY A 365 -11.76 12.68 -6.87
N GLY A 366 -12.57 13.32 -6.03
CA GLY A 366 -13.42 12.65 -5.06
C GLY A 366 -12.74 12.27 -3.75
N ASP A 367 -13.31 11.27 -3.10
CA ASP A 367 -12.90 10.79 -1.78
C ASP A 367 -11.82 9.69 -1.80
N GLY A 368 -11.44 9.21 -2.99
CA GLY A 368 -10.52 8.10 -3.11
C GLY A 368 -11.13 6.73 -2.78
N MET A 369 -12.37 6.70 -2.34
CA MET A 369 -13.13 5.47 -2.11
C MET A 369 -13.88 5.10 -3.38
N SER A 370 -13.16 4.78 -4.42
CA SER A 370 -13.82 4.25 -5.60
C SER A 370 -14.36 2.86 -5.33
N GLY A 371 -15.54 2.64 -5.79
CA GLY A 371 -16.05 1.29 -5.94
C GLY A 371 -15.03 0.44 -6.70
N TYR A 372 -15.17 -0.84 -6.69
CA TYR A 372 -14.27 -1.86 -7.24
C TYR A 372 -13.41 -1.40 -8.41
N ASN A 373 -12.16 -1.03 -8.13
CA ASN A 373 -11.20 -0.77 -9.17
C ASN A 373 -10.53 -2.09 -9.58
N SER A 374 -11.12 -2.74 -10.58
CA SER A 374 -10.63 -4.03 -11.09
C SER A 374 -9.51 -3.86 -12.12
N TYR A 375 -9.16 -2.63 -12.49
CA TYR A 375 -8.44 -2.36 -13.74
C TYR A 375 -7.03 -1.80 -13.57
N GLY A 376 -6.40 -1.91 -12.39
CA GLY A 376 -5.05 -1.40 -12.19
C GLY A 376 -4.91 0.13 -12.19
N SER A 377 -6.00 0.88 -12.42
CA SER A 377 -6.00 2.34 -12.30
C SER A 377 -5.94 2.74 -10.82
N GLU A 378 -5.08 3.68 -10.50
CA GLU A 378 -4.91 4.21 -9.15
C GLU A 378 -5.85 5.40 -8.93
N VAL A 379 -6.65 5.35 -7.87
CA VAL A 379 -7.56 6.43 -7.54
C VAL A 379 -6.88 7.42 -6.61
N ILE A 380 -6.84 8.67 -7.04
CA ILE A 380 -6.21 9.78 -6.33
C ILE A 380 -7.32 10.69 -5.83
N ALA A 381 -7.54 10.67 -4.52
CA ALA A 381 -8.51 11.57 -3.89
C ALA A 381 -8.10 13.03 -4.11
N LEU A 382 -9.07 13.89 -4.42
CA LEU A 382 -8.95 15.34 -4.35
C LEU A 382 -10.28 15.88 -3.87
N ARG A 383 -10.30 16.31 -2.61
CA ARG A 383 -11.51 16.70 -1.89
C ARG A 383 -12.09 17.99 -2.48
N GLY A 384 -13.41 18.12 -2.47
CA GLY A 384 -14.12 19.24 -3.08
C GLY A 384 -14.48 19.06 -4.57
N TYR A 385 -14.12 17.90 -5.14
CA TYR A 385 -14.44 17.50 -6.50
C TYR A 385 -15.19 16.16 -6.52
N GLU A 386 -15.98 15.91 -7.56
CA GLU A 386 -16.60 14.60 -7.76
C GLU A 386 -15.58 13.53 -8.13
N ASN A 387 -15.94 12.27 -7.90
CA ASN A 387 -15.08 11.13 -8.22
C ASN A 387 -14.72 11.17 -9.71
N TYR A 388 -13.41 11.08 -9.98
CA TYR A 388 -12.79 11.07 -11.32
C TYR A 388 -12.98 12.33 -12.17
N SER A 389 -13.63 13.37 -11.66
CA SER A 389 -14.02 14.57 -12.44
C SER A 389 -12.83 15.35 -13.01
N LEU A 390 -11.65 15.20 -12.44
CA LEU A 390 -10.43 15.85 -12.93
C LEU A 390 -9.64 14.99 -13.92
N THR A 391 -10.05 13.74 -14.12
CA THR A 391 -9.38 12.84 -15.09
C THR A 391 -9.85 13.18 -16.50
N PRO A 392 -8.94 13.38 -17.47
CA PRO A 392 -9.31 13.59 -18.87
C PRO A 392 -10.20 12.47 -19.40
N TYR A 393 -11.33 12.83 -19.99
CA TYR A 393 -12.26 11.91 -20.64
C TYR A 393 -12.18 12.14 -22.15
N GLN A 394 -11.53 11.21 -22.85
CA GLN A 394 -11.15 11.40 -24.23
C GLN A 394 -11.78 10.35 -25.15
N ALA A 395 -11.90 10.69 -26.44
CA ALA A 395 -12.32 9.79 -27.49
C ALA A 395 -11.31 8.64 -27.65
N THR A 396 -11.80 7.43 -27.72
CA THR A 396 -10.98 6.22 -27.92
C THR A 396 -11.65 5.28 -28.93
N SER A 397 -10.85 4.51 -29.63
CA SER A 397 -11.33 3.53 -30.62
C SER A 397 -11.78 2.21 -30.00
N TYR A 398 -11.51 1.99 -28.71
CA TYR A 398 -11.78 0.71 -28.04
C TYR A 398 -12.97 0.74 -27.08
N SER A 399 -13.55 1.89 -26.80
CA SER A 399 -14.79 1.99 -26.01
C SER A 399 -16.00 2.03 -26.94
N SER A 400 -17.05 1.32 -26.64
CA SER A 400 -18.30 1.34 -27.46
C SER A 400 -18.97 2.72 -27.44
N ASN A 401 -18.77 3.52 -26.38
CA ASN A 401 -19.23 4.90 -26.29
C ASN A 401 -18.27 5.89 -26.98
N GLY A 402 -17.14 5.40 -27.51
CA GLY A 402 -16.11 6.21 -28.14
C GLY A 402 -15.27 7.06 -27.17
N TYR A 403 -15.43 6.89 -25.86
CA TYR A 403 -14.72 7.68 -24.83
C TYR A 403 -14.25 6.80 -23.68
N SER A 404 -13.13 7.17 -23.09
CA SER A 404 -12.62 6.57 -21.83
C SER A 404 -11.80 7.54 -21.02
N TYR A 405 -11.61 7.25 -19.74
CA TYR A 405 -10.68 7.99 -18.89
C TYR A 405 -9.22 7.74 -19.34
N ALA A 406 -8.44 8.81 -19.42
CA ALA A 406 -7.07 8.81 -19.93
C ALA A 406 -6.15 9.62 -18.99
N GLY A 407 -6.12 9.27 -17.71
CA GLY A 407 -5.23 9.90 -16.73
C GLY A 407 -3.88 9.21 -16.72
N ASN A 408 -2.86 9.80 -17.36
CA ASN A 408 -1.53 9.22 -17.45
C ASN A 408 -0.47 9.99 -16.65
N VAL A 409 -0.78 11.23 -16.28
CA VAL A 409 0.07 12.06 -15.41
C VAL A 409 -0.82 12.78 -14.41
N TYR A 410 -0.40 12.86 -13.17
CA TYR A 410 -1.06 13.70 -12.18
C TYR A 410 -0.06 14.34 -11.23
N ASP A 411 -0.44 15.46 -10.68
CA ASP A 411 0.13 16.03 -9.47
C ASP A 411 -0.94 16.31 -8.43
N LYS A 412 -0.54 16.34 -7.17
CA LYS A 412 -1.39 16.74 -6.06
C LYS A 412 -0.54 17.32 -4.93
N PHE A 413 -0.98 18.44 -4.41
CA PHE A 413 -0.43 19.10 -3.24
C PHE A 413 -1.50 19.23 -2.17
N THR A 414 -1.14 18.95 -0.92
CA THR A 414 -2.05 19.03 0.23
C THR A 414 -1.34 19.75 1.37
N VAL A 415 -2.04 20.70 1.96
CA VAL A 415 -1.64 21.37 3.20
C VAL A 415 -2.77 21.19 4.20
N GLU A 416 -2.47 20.63 5.37
CA GLU A 416 -3.46 20.43 6.45
C GLU A 416 -2.95 21.02 7.75
N LEU A 417 -3.84 21.74 8.43
CA LEU A 417 -3.68 22.08 9.83
C LEU A 417 -4.51 21.12 10.66
N ARG A 418 -3.86 20.35 11.53
CA ARG A 418 -4.47 19.30 12.34
C ARG A 418 -4.42 19.68 13.81
N TYR A 419 -5.54 19.53 14.50
CA TYR A 419 -5.64 19.79 15.94
C TYR A 419 -6.31 18.62 16.66
N PRO A 420 -5.67 18.01 17.67
CA PRO A 420 -6.24 16.89 18.39
C PRO A 420 -7.31 17.38 19.36
N ILE A 421 -8.45 16.69 19.37
CA ILE A 421 -9.57 16.93 20.31
C ILE A 421 -9.49 15.92 21.45
N VAL A 422 -9.25 14.64 21.10
CA VAL A 422 -9.08 13.54 22.06
C VAL A 422 -7.87 12.73 21.65
N MET A 423 -6.95 12.51 22.59
CA MET A 423 -5.72 11.73 22.37
C MET A 423 -5.63 10.66 23.48
N GLN A 424 -6.41 9.61 23.33
CA GLN A 424 -6.41 8.47 24.26
C GLN A 424 -6.05 7.19 23.48
N PRO A 425 -5.44 6.19 24.14
CA PRO A 425 -5.11 4.92 23.48
C PRO A 425 -6.31 4.21 22.87
N GLN A 426 -7.50 4.41 23.46
CA GLN A 426 -8.76 3.79 23.03
C GLN A 426 -9.51 4.59 21.96
N SER A 427 -9.19 5.87 21.78
CA SER A 427 -9.80 6.72 20.76
C SER A 427 -8.96 7.97 20.51
N THR A 428 -8.64 8.20 19.25
CA THR A 428 -7.98 9.44 18.81
C THR A 428 -8.94 10.20 17.92
N ILE A 429 -9.26 11.44 18.30
CA ILE A 429 -10.14 12.33 17.55
C ILE A 429 -9.39 13.63 17.25
N PHE A 430 -9.32 14.01 15.98
CA PHE A 430 -8.73 15.29 15.60
C PHE A 430 -9.51 15.97 14.48
N ALA A 431 -9.56 17.28 14.53
CA ALA A 431 -10.08 18.11 13.46
C ALA A 431 -8.96 18.57 12.54
N LEU A 432 -9.32 18.90 11.31
CA LEU A 432 -8.38 19.41 10.33
C LEU A 432 -9.03 20.48 9.43
N LEU A 433 -8.20 21.42 9.02
CA LEU A 433 -8.47 22.34 7.91
C LEU A 433 -7.53 21.93 6.76
N PHE A 434 -8.01 21.94 5.54
CA PHE A 434 -7.17 21.56 4.41
C PHE A 434 -7.26 22.53 3.24
N LEU A 435 -6.15 22.64 2.52
CA LEU A 435 -6.03 23.19 1.19
C LEU A 435 -5.46 22.11 0.30
N GLU A 436 -6.10 21.83 -0.81
CA GLU A 436 -5.60 20.88 -1.81
C GLU A 436 -5.55 21.55 -3.18
N GLY A 437 -4.62 21.11 -3.98
CA GLY A 437 -4.50 21.48 -5.37
C GLY A 437 -3.88 20.34 -6.16
N GLY A 438 -4.36 20.10 -7.37
CA GLY A 438 -3.84 19.05 -8.24
C GLY A 438 -4.56 19.02 -9.58
N ASN A 439 -4.04 18.25 -10.50
CA ASN A 439 -4.66 18.05 -11.80
C ASN A 439 -4.26 16.72 -12.41
N CYS A 440 -4.86 16.35 -13.53
CA CYS A 440 -4.59 15.14 -14.28
C CYS A 440 -4.51 15.43 -15.78
N TRP A 441 -3.52 14.85 -16.44
CA TRP A 441 -3.29 15.03 -17.89
C TRP A 441 -3.22 13.67 -18.60
N SER A 442 -3.58 13.69 -19.87
CA SER A 442 -3.54 12.51 -20.72
C SER A 442 -2.18 12.22 -21.33
N ASP A 443 -1.29 13.20 -21.42
CA ASP A 443 0.08 13.05 -21.94
C ASP A 443 1.06 13.88 -21.09
N ILE A 444 2.28 13.37 -20.93
CA ILE A 444 3.36 14.09 -20.22
C ILE A 444 3.73 15.41 -20.92
N ARG A 445 3.47 15.53 -22.21
CA ARG A 445 3.74 16.77 -22.97
C ARG A 445 2.78 17.90 -22.61
N ASP A 446 1.60 17.57 -22.11
CA ASP A 446 0.58 18.52 -21.68
C ASP A 446 0.73 18.88 -20.19
N PHE A 447 1.66 18.22 -19.49
CA PHE A 447 1.89 18.41 -18.07
C PHE A 447 2.36 19.82 -17.75
N ASN A 448 1.58 20.52 -16.92
CA ASN A 448 1.92 21.83 -16.37
C ASN A 448 1.65 21.84 -14.86
N PRO A 449 2.69 21.78 -14.01
CA PRO A 449 2.56 21.65 -12.55
C PRO A 449 1.91 22.89 -11.88
N PHE A 450 1.71 23.98 -12.62
CA PHE A 450 1.05 25.20 -12.12
C PHE A 450 -0.42 25.28 -12.52
N GLU A 451 -0.90 24.40 -13.38
CA GLU A 451 -2.30 24.31 -13.77
C GLU A 451 -3.07 23.40 -12.79
N ILE A 452 -3.13 23.81 -11.53
CA ILE A 452 -3.77 23.04 -10.47
C ILE A 452 -5.23 23.44 -10.28
N LYS A 453 -6.09 22.47 -10.01
CA LYS A 453 -7.46 22.61 -9.56
C LYS A 453 -7.47 22.66 -8.03
N ARG A 454 -7.94 23.77 -7.46
CA ARG A 454 -7.78 24.10 -6.03
C ARG A 454 -9.05 23.79 -5.26
N SER A 455 -8.89 23.37 -4.04
CA SER A 455 -9.98 23.18 -3.09
C SER A 455 -9.56 23.55 -1.66
N ALA A 456 -10.55 23.83 -0.83
CA ALA A 456 -10.37 24.03 0.60
C ALA A 456 -11.52 23.38 1.36
N GLY A 457 -11.27 23.04 2.62
CA GLY A 457 -12.30 22.43 3.43
C GLY A 457 -11.91 22.14 4.86
N VAL A 458 -12.81 21.47 5.55
CA VAL A 458 -12.69 21.08 6.94
C VAL A 458 -13.00 19.60 7.09
N GLY A 459 -12.43 18.97 8.08
CA GLY A 459 -12.70 17.56 8.35
C GLY A 459 -12.48 17.14 9.78
N VAL A 460 -13.01 15.98 10.10
CA VAL A 460 -12.83 15.32 11.38
C VAL A 460 -12.39 13.89 11.14
N ARG A 461 -11.46 13.43 11.96
CA ARG A 461 -10.96 12.05 11.99
C ARG A 461 -11.23 11.44 13.34
N VAL A 462 -11.71 10.21 13.33
CA VAL A 462 -11.96 9.39 14.51
C VAL A 462 -11.26 8.06 14.32
N TYR A 463 -10.29 7.78 15.14
CA TYR A 463 -9.66 6.46 15.19
C TYR A 463 -10.24 5.64 16.35
N LEU A 464 -10.69 4.45 16.02
CA LEU A 464 -11.16 3.43 16.95
C LEU A 464 -10.39 2.14 16.70
N PRO A 465 -9.75 1.50 17.69
CA PRO A 465 -8.89 0.33 17.49
C PRO A 465 -9.57 -0.85 16.79
N VAL A 466 -10.89 -1.00 16.94
CA VAL A 466 -11.67 -2.09 16.33
C VAL A 466 -12.07 -1.80 14.89
N ILE A 467 -12.31 -0.53 14.55
CA ILE A 467 -12.87 -0.11 13.26
C ILE A 467 -11.78 0.51 12.37
N GLY A 468 -10.72 1.07 12.97
CA GLY A 468 -9.69 1.83 12.28
C GLY A 468 -10.00 3.32 12.22
N LEU A 469 -9.44 4.00 11.24
CA LEU A 469 -9.62 5.44 11.02
C LEU A 469 -10.87 5.70 10.20
N LEU A 470 -11.78 6.51 10.75
CA LEU A 470 -12.95 7.03 10.08
C LEU A 470 -12.77 8.54 9.86
N GLY A 471 -13.30 9.06 8.78
CA GLY A 471 -13.24 10.50 8.50
C GLY A 471 -14.44 10.99 7.74
N ILE A 472 -14.77 12.25 8.01
CA ILE A 472 -15.75 13.02 7.24
C ILE A 472 -15.12 14.37 6.93
N ASP A 473 -15.10 14.72 5.65
CA ASP A 473 -14.62 16.00 5.16
C ASP A 473 -15.74 16.72 4.41
N TRP A 474 -15.80 18.03 4.55
CA TRP A 474 -16.51 18.90 3.65
C TRP A 474 -15.51 19.75 2.88
N GLY A 475 -15.55 19.68 1.55
CA GLY A 475 -14.63 20.37 0.66
C GLY A 475 -15.36 21.19 -0.40
N TYR A 476 -14.77 22.31 -0.76
CA TYR A 476 -15.24 23.18 -1.83
C TYR A 476 -14.15 23.32 -2.90
N GLY A 477 -14.49 22.93 -4.15
CA GLY A 477 -13.62 23.06 -5.32
C GLY A 477 -13.80 24.43 -5.98
N PHE A 478 -12.75 25.26 -5.98
CA PHE A 478 -12.79 26.62 -6.52
C PHE A 478 -12.88 26.67 -8.04
N ASP A 479 -12.38 25.63 -8.70
CA ASP A 479 -12.25 25.56 -10.16
C ASP A 479 -13.29 24.60 -10.79
N ASP A 480 -14.26 24.11 -9.99
CA ASP A 480 -15.39 23.30 -10.46
C ASP A 480 -16.47 24.20 -11.06
N LYS A 481 -16.55 24.20 -12.41
CA LYS A 481 -17.54 24.99 -13.15
C LYS A 481 -18.91 24.32 -13.22
N THR A 482 -19.00 23.03 -12.90
CA THR A 482 -20.22 22.24 -13.13
C THR A 482 -21.14 22.20 -11.93
N ASN A 483 -20.62 22.10 -10.72
CA ASN A 483 -21.43 21.89 -9.52
C ASN A 483 -21.38 23.02 -8.50
N GLY A 484 -20.33 23.85 -8.42
CA GLY A 484 -20.23 25.04 -7.56
C GLY A 484 -20.69 24.87 -6.10
N LYS A 485 -20.89 23.64 -5.65
CA LYS A 485 -21.40 23.28 -4.33
C LYS A 485 -20.34 22.50 -3.59
N GLY A 486 -20.21 22.75 -2.28
CA GLY A 486 -19.34 21.94 -1.45
C GLY A 486 -19.80 20.48 -1.41
N GLN A 487 -18.83 19.57 -1.31
CA GLN A 487 -19.06 18.13 -1.31
C GLN A 487 -18.61 17.51 0.01
N PHE A 488 -19.37 16.49 0.44
CA PHE A 488 -18.98 15.65 1.57
C PHE A 488 -18.23 14.45 1.06
N HIS A 489 -17.12 14.13 1.76
CA HIS A 489 -16.28 12.99 1.49
C HIS A 489 -16.18 12.15 2.74
N PHE A 490 -16.34 10.84 2.57
CA PHE A 490 -16.21 9.87 3.65
C PHE A 490 -14.89 9.13 3.51
N LEU A 491 -14.32 8.73 4.64
CA LEU A 491 -13.07 7.98 4.69
C LEU A 491 -13.22 6.84 5.68
N ILE A 492 -12.82 5.64 5.25
CA ILE A 492 -12.83 4.43 6.08
C ILE A 492 -11.49 3.71 5.91
N GLY A 493 -10.71 3.64 6.99
CA GLY A 493 -9.47 2.86 7.04
C GLY A 493 -8.27 3.43 6.27
N GLN A 494 -8.40 4.59 5.60
CA GLN A 494 -7.32 5.22 4.84
C GLN A 494 -7.08 6.67 5.28
N GLN A 495 -5.88 7.17 5.05
CA GLN A 495 -5.58 8.61 5.12
C GLN A 495 -5.47 9.16 3.70
N PHE A 496 -6.10 10.30 3.46
CA PHE A 496 -5.99 11.01 2.18
C PHE A 496 -4.55 11.36 1.83
#